data_977cd510654d7a68c7be3128202306b8
#
_entry.id   977cd510654d7a68c7be3128202306b8
#
_cell.length_a   1.000
_cell.length_b   1.000
_cell.length_c   1.000
_cell.angle_alpha   90.00
_cell.angle_beta   90.00
_cell.angle_gamma   90.00
#
_symmetry.space_group_name_H-M   'P 1'
#
loop_
_entity.id
_entity.type
_entity.pdbx_description
1 polymer ?
#
loop_
_entity_poly.entity_id
_entity_poly.type
_entity_poly.pdbx_seq_one_letter_code
_entity_poly.pdbx_strand_id
1 'polypeptide(L)'
;MLQKILQTMAKQALKEKTPNVQELDRILEGIIQHSNEKSEIQQNQEEKETDIQGTGEPITKYLQKIGYLKDEKKWLTNKAFFEIGGKLLHDVMKSISEGGFGFHETKNAGAGSVIMDTTKKLELGDDVRNLNVPQTILNSIQRIKKSSEIKFPISLNIDDFEEFETIEETKVAVVYCIDLSSTMKYSVSSGEGSRIEAAKKALWALYVLNKKFFPNDSIYVVGFGSLASEVDPYDIPYLKTYDANDNFLHYTNYQAAFRLAL
;
A
#
# COMPACT_ATOMS: atom_id res chain seq x y z
N MET A 1 13.44 15.96 -11.56
CA MET A 1 14.55 14.97 -11.60
C MET A 1 14.27 13.73 -10.75
N LEU A 2 13.98 13.82 -9.44
CA LEU A 2 13.72 12.68 -8.54
C LEU A 2 12.66 11.72 -9.09
N GLN A 3 11.58 12.23 -9.70
CA GLN A 3 10.53 11.39 -10.28
C GLN A 3 11.03 10.46 -11.39
N LYS A 4 11.90 10.96 -12.28
CA LYS A 4 12.51 10.14 -13.36
C LYS A 4 13.43 9.08 -12.77
N ILE A 5 14.18 9.42 -11.73
CA ILE A 5 15.05 8.48 -11.01
C ILE A 5 14.20 7.35 -10.41
N LEU A 6 13.13 7.66 -9.68
CA LEU A 6 12.25 6.66 -9.07
C LEU A 6 11.54 5.77 -10.12
N GLN A 7 11.12 6.34 -11.25
CA GLN A 7 10.57 5.54 -12.35
C GLN A 7 11.60 4.58 -12.93
N THR A 8 12.84 5.02 -13.06
CA THR A 8 13.92 4.15 -13.52
C THR A 8 14.24 3.07 -12.51
N MET A 9 14.32 3.41 -11.23
CA MET A 9 14.49 2.42 -10.16
C MET A 9 13.36 1.38 -10.19
N ALA A 10 12.11 1.81 -10.38
CA ALA A 10 10.97 0.91 -10.54
C ALA A 10 11.17 -0.07 -11.71
N LYS A 11 11.50 0.45 -12.90
CA LYS A 11 11.75 -0.37 -14.09
C LYS A 11 12.90 -1.37 -13.88
N GLN A 12 13.98 -0.93 -13.23
CA GLN A 12 15.13 -1.81 -12.97
C GLN A 12 14.85 -2.87 -11.92
N ALA A 13 14.09 -2.52 -10.85
CA ALA A 13 13.69 -3.47 -9.81
C ALA A 13 12.76 -4.57 -10.35
N LEU A 14 11.86 -4.23 -11.28
CA LEU A 14 10.90 -5.16 -11.86
C LEU A 14 11.55 -6.14 -12.85
N LYS A 15 12.73 -5.84 -13.41
CA LYS A 15 13.42 -6.76 -14.33
C LYS A 15 13.71 -8.11 -13.68
N GLU A 16 13.68 -9.16 -14.46
CA GLU A 16 14.04 -10.50 -13.97
C GLU A 16 15.48 -10.56 -13.47
N LYS A 17 16.40 -9.87 -14.15
CA LYS A 17 17.77 -9.66 -13.70
C LYS A 17 17.89 -8.24 -13.12
N THR A 18 17.65 -8.11 -11.84
CA THR A 18 17.80 -6.84 -11.11
C THR A 18 19.28 -6.43 -11.10
N PRO A 19 19.64 -5.20 -11.49
CA PRO A 19 21.01 -4.72 -11.45
C PRO A 19 21.51 -4.61 -10.01
N ASN A 20 22.83 -4.74 -9.82
CA ASN A 20 23.46 -4.39 -8.54
C ASN A 20 23.53 -2.86 -8.38
N VAL A 21 23.95 -2.38 -7.19
CA VAL A 21 24.00 -0.94 -6.89
C VAL A 21 24.91 -0.18 -7.83
N GLN A 22 26.04 -0.76 -8.24
CA GLN A 22 27.00 -0.12 -9.18
C GLN A 22 26.45 -0.04 -10.60
N GLU A 23 25.77 -1.09 -11.07
CA GLU A 23 25.09 -1.08 -12.37
C GLU A 23 23.94 -0.08 -12.37
N LEU A 24 23.19 -0.01 -11.27
CA LEU A 24 22.13 0.97 -11.08
C LEU A 24 22.65 2.40 -11.15
N ASP A 25 23.79 2.68 -10.51
CA ASP A 25 24.43 4.00 -10.54
C ASP A 25 24.72 4.45 -11.97
N ARG A 26 25.38 3.60 -12.78
CA ARG A 26 25.66 3.88 -14.19
C ARG A 26 24.40 4.16 -15.01
N ILE A 27 23.33 3.42 -14.76
CA ILE A 27 22.06 3.63 -15.44
C ILE A 27 21.44 4.97 -15.07
N LEU A 28 21.49 5.35 -13.81
CA LEU A 28 20.96 6.62 -13.32
C LEU A 28 21.77 7.81 -13.80
N GLU A 29 23.12 7.70 -13.81
CA GLU A 29 24.00 8.72 -14.38
C GLU A 29 23.71 8.99 -15.87
N GLY A 30 23.54 7.94 -16.66
CA GLY A 30 23.18 8.07 -18.08
C GLY A 30 21.87 8.84 -18.30
N ILE A 31 20.87 8.66 -17.44
CA ILE A 31 19.61 9.37 -17.55
C ILE A 31 19.74 10.85 -17.22
N ILE A 32 20.60 11.19 -16.24
CA ILE A 32 20.83 12.59 -15.85
C ILE A 32 21.58 13.31 -16.97
N GLN A 33 22.62 12.68 -17.55
CA GLN A 33 23.35 13.24 -18.67
C GLN A 33 22.44 13.56 -19.86
N HIS A 34 21.62 12.61 -20.29
CA HIS A 34 20.63 12.82 -21.37
C HIS A 34 19.55 13.85 -21.03
N SER A 35 19.24 14.04 -19.77
CA SER A 35 18.29 15.08 -19.35
C SER A 35 18.89 16.47 -19.44
N ASN A 36 20.18 16.60 -19.17
CA ASN A 36 20.91 17.89 -19.23
C ASN A 36 21.14 18.31 -20.68
N GLU A 37 21.52 17.38 -21.59
CA GLU A 37 21.66 17.67 -23.02
C GLU A 37 20.36 18.20 -23.66
N LYS A 38 19.21 17.71 -23.22
CA LYS A 38 17.90 18.22 -23.68
C LYS A 38 17.52 19.57 -23.06
N SER A 39 18.04 19.91 -21.90
CA SER A 39 17.77 21.19 -21.22
C SER A 39 18.60 22.34 -21.76
N GLU A 40 19.79 22.07 -22.30
CA GLU A 40 20.63 23.10 -22.97
C GLU A 40 20.01 23.61 -24.30
N ILE A 41 19.09 22.84 -24.91
CA ILE A 41 18.41 23.24 -26.13
C ILE A 41 17.17 24.10 -25.86
N GLN A 42 16.68 24.19 -24.60
CA GLN A 42 15.51 24.99 -24.18
C GLN A 42 15.81 25.84 -22.96
N GLN A 43 16.80 26.73 -23.02
CA GLN A 43 16.94 27.79 -22.03
C GLN A 43 16.02 28.95 -22.36
N ASN A 44 14.88 29.02 -21.68
CA ASN A 44 14.33 30.26 -21.14
C ASN A 44 13.21 29.93 -20.15
N GLN A 45 13.37 30.47 -18.94
CA GLN A 45 12.42 30.57 -17.81
C GLN A 45 12.50 29.48 -16.72
N GLU A 46 13.14 29.91 -15.65
CA GLU A 46 12.85 29.79 -14.21
C GLU A 46 12.18 28.51 -13.68
N GLU A 47 12.92 27.75 -12.88
CA GLU A 47 12.56 27.56 -11.48
C GLU A 47 13.59 26.68 -10.74
N LYS A 48 13.84 27.06 -9.50
CA LYS A 48 14.74 26.45 -8.53
C LYS A 48 14.47 24.96 -8.35
N GLU A 49 15.23 24.11 -8.98
CA GLU A 49 15.37 22.70 -8.57
C GLU A 49 16.76 22.48 -7.97
N THR A 50 16.71 22.01 -6.74
CA THR A 50 17.78 21.67 -5.82
C THR A 50 19.00 21.00 -6.46
N ASP A 51 20.16 21.55 -6.13
CA ASP A 51 21.54 21.13 -6.41
C ASP A 51 21.79 19.61 -6.30
N ILE A 52 21.62 18.90 -7.39
CA ILE A 52 22.27 17.59 -7.61
C ILE A 52 23.52 17.76 -8.51
N GLN A 53 23.76 18.98 -8.99
CA GLN A 53 24.91 19.32 -9.82
C GLN A 53 26.03 19.88 -8.95
N GLY A 54 27.05 19.08 -8.68
CA GLY A 54 28.31 19.64 -8.16
C GLY A 54 29.16 18.81 -7.22
N THR A 55 28.73 17.62 -6.77
CA THR A 55 29.53 16.93 -5.74
C THR A 55 30.41 15.79 -6.24
N GLY A 56 30.36 15.39 -7.50
CA GLY A 56 31.16 14.24 -7.98
C GLY A 56 30.86 12.92 -7.22
N GLU A 57 29.88 12.94 -6.32
CA GLU A 57 29.44 11.74 -5.60
C GLU A 57 28.48 10.92 -6.46
N PRO A 58 28.57 9.57 -6.43
CA PRO A 58 27.62 8.69 -7.08
C PRO A 58 26.17 9.00 -6.67
N ILE A 59 25.25 8.96 -7.62
CA ILE A 59 23.82 9.21 -7.38
C ILE A 59 23.25 8.24 -6.35
N THR A 60 23.72 7.00 -6.38
CA THR A 60 23.35 5.98 -5.41
C THR A 60 23.70 6.37 -3.98
N LYS A 61 24.83 7.04 -3.73
CA LYS A 61 25.18 7.58 -2.41
C LYS A 61 24.19 8.66 -1.95
N TYR A 62 23.80 9.55 -2.85
CA TYR A 62 22.78 10.54 -2.54
C TYR A 62 21.44 9.87 -2.18
N LEU A 63 21.01 8.87 -2.97
CA LEU A 63 19.79 8.11 -2.70
C LEU A 63 19.86 7.33 -1.38
N GLN A 64 21.04 6.86 -0.97
CA GLN A 64 21.26 6.25 0.34
C GLN A 64 21.11 7.29 1.46
N LYS A 65 21.69 8.47 1.34
CA LYS A 65 21.57 9.57 2.33
C LYS A 65 20.11 9.98 2.57
N ILE A 66 19.30 10.06 1.51
CA ILE A 66 17.86 10.40 1.62
C ILE A 66 16.97 9.20 1.93
N GLY A 67 17.55 8.02 2.11
CA GLY A 67 16.87 6.82 2.57
C GLY A 67 16.01 6.10 1.53
N TYR A 68 16.34 6.21 0.25
CA TYR A 68 15.67 5.48 -0.83
C TYR A 68 16.37 4.18 -1.22
N LEU A 69 17.66 4.09 -0.94
CA LEU A 69 18.50 3.00 -1.37
C LEU A 69 19.33 2.46 -0.19
N LYS A 70 19.53 1.14 -0.16
CA LYS A 70 20.45 0.46 0.76
C LYS A 70 21.52 -0.29 -0.03
N ASP A 71 22.68 -0.52 0.58
CA ASP A 71 23.81 -1.22 -0.07
C ASP A 71 23.68 -2.73 0.11
N GLU A 72 22.66 -3.31 -0.53
CA GLU A 72 22.35 -4.73 -0.49
C GLU A 72 21.88 -5.21 -1.86
N LYS A 73 21.80 -6.55 -2.05
CA LYS A 73 21.22 -7.12 -3.28
C LYS A 73 19.78 -6.65 -3.53
N LYS A 74 19.00 -6.50 -2.45
CA LYS A 74 17.65 -5.94 -2.46
C LYS A 74 17.73 -4.48 -2.04
N TRP A 75 18.13 -3.62 -2.94
CA TRP A 75 18.56 -2.26 -2.66
C TRP A 75 17.42 -1.26 -2.38
N LEU A 76 16.15 -1.58 -2.60
CA LEU A 76 15.03 -0.71 -2.22
C LEU A 76 14.85 -0.67 -0.71
N THR A 77 14.70 0.52 -0.16
CA THR A 77 14.21 0.69 1.21
C THR A 77 12.68 0.62 1.26
N ASN A 78 12.10 0.48 2.45
CA ASN A 78 10.64 0.52 2.62
C ASN A 78 10.06 1.85 2.11
N LYS A 79 10.77 2.98 2.34
CA LYS A 79 10.37 4.29 1.83
C LYS A 79 10.28 4.30 0.31
N ALA A 80 11.32 3.83 -0.38
CA ALA A 80 11.33 3.73 -1.83
C ALA A 80 10.25 2.77 -2.34
N PHE A 81 10.06 1.64 -1.68
CA PHE A 81 9.04 0.65 -2.02
C PHE A 81 7.63 1.25 -2.03
N PHE A 82 7.23 1.96 -0.97
CA PHE A 82 5.90 2.58 -0.91
C PHE A 82 5.75 3.75 -1.88
N GLU A 83 6.77 4.56 -2.07
CA GLU A 83 6.69 5.70 -2.98
C GLU A 83 6.62 5.27 -4.45
N ILE A 84 7.46 4.31 -4.85
CA ILE A 84 7.42 3.71 -6.18
C ILE A 84 6.09 2.98 -6.40
N GLY A 85 5.68 2.14 -5.44
CA GLY A 85 4.42 1.41 -5.52
C GLY A 85 3.20 2.34 -5.61
N GLY A 86 3.21 3.48 -4.91
CA GLY A 86 2.19 4.52 -5.03
C GLY A 86 2.11 5.13 -6.43
N LYS A 87 3.24 5.31 -7.11
CA LYS A 87 3.27 5.77 -8.51
C LYS A 87 2.76 4.71 -9.47
N LEU A 88 3.19 3.45 -9.27
CA LEU A 88 2.68 2.33 -10.06
C LEU A 88 1.16 2.19 -9.91
N LEU A 89 0.65 2.35 -8.68
CA LEU A 89 -0.79 2.36 -8.43
C LEU A 89 -1.49 3.50 -9.19
N HIS A 90 -0.94 4.71 -9.14
CA HIS A 90 -1.51 5.85 -9.87
C HIS A 90 -1.54 5.62 -11.38
N ASP A 91 -0.48 5.02 -11.96
CA ASP A 91 -0.44 4.69 -13.38
C ASP A 91 -1.46 3.61 -13.75
N VAL A 92 -1.66 2.62 -12.88
CA VAL A 92 -2.68 1.58 -13.07
C VAL A 92 -4.08 2.19 -12.96
N MET A 93 -4.33 3.02 -11.94
CA MET A 93 -5.63 3.66 -11.73
C MET A 93 -6.04 4.58 -12.89
N LYS A 94 -5.11 5.24 -13.55
CA LYS A 94 -5.39 6.03 -14.77
C LYS A 94 -5.87 5.18 -15.95
N SER A 95 -5.50 3.90 -15.98
CA SER A 95 -5.89 2.98 -17.06
C SER A 95 -7.23 2.28 -16.79
N ILE A 96 -7.76 2.38 -15.57
CA ILE A 96 -9.01 1.76 -15.15
C ILE A 96 -10.08 2.86 -15.14
N SER A 97 -11.22 2.61 -15.80
CA SER A 97 -12.39 3.49 -15.71
C SER A 97 -12.94 3.51 -14.28
N GLU A 98 -13.40 4.69 -13.85
CA GLU A 98 -13.85 4.95 -12.48
C GLU A 98 -14.85 3.91 -11.97
N GLY A 99 -14.43 3.14 -10.97
CA GLY A 99 -15.28 2.33 -10.10
C GLY A 99 -15.16 2.85 -8.68
N GLY A 100 -16.26 2.90 -7.93
CA GLY A 100 -16.24 3.34 -6.52
C GLY A 100 -15.40 2.38 -5.67
N PHE A 101 -14.63 2.93 -4.73
CA PHE A 101 -14.00 2.13 -3.68
C PHE A 101 -15.11 1.64 -2.73
N GLY A 102 -15.21 0.32 -2.54
CA GLY A 102 -16.03 -0.26 -1.51
C GLY A 102 -15.28 -0.27 -0.17
N PHE A 103 -15.99 0.06 0.90
CA PHE A 103 -15.52 -0.23 2.26
C PHE A 103 -16.01 -1.62 2.65
N HIS A 104 -15.26 -2.32 3.50
CA HIS A 104 -15.71 -3.58 4.09
C HIS A 104 -16.70 -3.29 5.24
N GLU A 105 -17.79 -2.60 4.91
CA GLU A 105 -18.84 -2.29 5.88
C GLU A 105 -19.74 -3.51 6.08
N THR A 106 -19.95 -3.91 7.32
CA THR A 106 -21.07 -4.81 7.65
C THR A 106 -22.31 -3.96 7.89
N LYS A 107 -23.46 -4.43 7.42
CA LYS A 107 -24.76 -3.78 7.68
C LYS A 107 -25.21 -3.87 9.15
N ASN A 108 -24.44 -4.52 9.99
CA ASN A 108 -24.76 -4.70 11.40
C ASN A 108 -24.14 -3.56 12.21
N ALA A 109 -24.98 -2.70 12.80
CA ALA A 109 -24.58 -1.86 13.90
C ALA A 109 -24.12 -2.79 15.04
N GLY A 110 -22.87 -2.72 15.45
CA GLY A 110 -22.28 -3.63 16.42
C GLY A 110 -21.16 -2.97 17.21
N ALA A 111 -20.51 -3.72 18.08
CA ALA A 111 -19.40 -3.27 18.91
C ALA A 111 -18.11 -3.02 18.10
N GLY A 112 -18.17 -2.13 17.10
CA GLY A 112 -17.06 -1.80 16.21
C GLY A 112 -16.15 -0.72 16.73
N SER A 113 -15.08 -0.45 15.98
CA SER A 113 -14.06 0.56 16.31
C SER A 113 -14.33 1.93 15.70
N VAL A 114 -15.21 2.02 14.72
CA VAL A 114 -15.54 3.28 14.01
C VAL A 114 -16.78 3.90 14.65
N ILE A 115 -16.60 5.05 15.26
CA ILE A 115 -17.66 5.84 15.90
C ILE A 115 -18.43 6.57 14.79
N MET A 116 -19.76 6.43 14.81
CA MET A 116 -20.68 7.19 13.96
C MET A 116 -21.11 8.50 14.60
N ASP A 117 -21.64 9.41 13.79
CA ASP A 117 -22.27 10.64 14.31
C ASP A 117 -23.69 10.38 14.89
N THR A 118 -24.20 9.17 14.73
CA THR A 118 -25.48 8.74 15.28
C THR A 118 -25.33 8.22 16.71
N THR A 119 -26.36 8.42 17.52
CA THR A 119 -26.37 7.99 18.94
C THR A 119 -27.57 7.08 19.22
N LYS A 120 -27.39 6.16 20.14
CA LYS A 120 -28.45 5.31 20.70
C LYS A 120 -28.41 5.33 22.23
N LYS A 121 -29.45 4.83 22.87
CA LYS A 121 -29.47 4.65 24.33
C LYS A 121 -28.45 3.60 24.73
N LEU A 122 -27.72 3.88 25.83
CA LEU A 122 -26.78 2.94 26.41
C LEU A 122 -27.56 1.75 27.00
N GLU A 123 -27.20 0.54 26.63
CA GLU A 123 -27.78 -0.69 27.16
C GLU A 123 -26.78 -1.39 28.10
N LEU A 124 -27.32 -2.31 28.93
CA LEU A 124 -26.48 -3.10 29.83
C LEU A 124 -25.56 -4.03 29.02
N GLY A 125 -24.26 -3.79 29.12
CA GLY A 125 -23.23 -4.56 28.41
C GLY A 125 -22.52 -3.78 27.31
N ASP A 126 -22.99 -2.58 26.99
CA ASP A 126 -22.35 -1.71 26.03
C ASP A 126 -21.03 -1.13 26.57
N ASP A 127 -20.14 -0.76 25.68
CA ASP A 127 -18.81 -0.26 26.04
C ASP A 127 -18.87 1.22 26.46
N VAL A 128 -18.57 1.47 27.73
CA VAL A 128 -18.56 2.83 28.33
C VAL A 128 -17.63 3.81 27.59
N ARG A 129 -16.67 3.30 26.80
CA ARG A 129 -15.79 4.15 25.99
C ARG A 129 -16.54 4.89 24.87
N ASN A 130 -17.68 4.38 24.46
CA ASN A 130 -18.51 4.97 23.42
C ASN A 130 -19.55 5.95 23.99
N LEU A 131 -19.51 6.23 25.30
CA LEU A 131 -20.47 7.10 25.96
C LEU A 131 -20.45 8.52 25.37
N ASN A 132 -21.62 9.01 24.93
CA ASN A 132 -21.80 10.40 24.51
C ASN A 132 -22.11 11.26 25.75
N VAL A 133 -21.04 11.73 26.44
CA VAL A 133 -21.17 12.53 27.67
C VAL A 133 -21.97 13.82 27.43
N PRO A 134 -21.74 14.62 26.37
CA PRO A 134 -22.55 15.83 26.13
C PRO A 134 -24.04 15.55 26.01
N GLN A 135 -24.42 14.53 25.23
CA GLN A 135 -25.83 14.19 25.01
C GLN A 135 -26.47 13.63 26.30
N THR A 136 -25.74 12.81 27.06
CA THR A 136 -26.17 12.30 28.37
C THR A 136 -26.50 13.45 29.32
N ILE A 137 -25.64 14.47 29.39
CA ILE A 137 -25.89 15.65 30.24
C ILE A 137 -27.11 16.44 29.75
N LEU A 138 -27.25 16.65 28.44
CA LEU A 138 -28.40 17.33 27.85
C LEU A 138 -29.72 16.62 28.17
N ASN A 139 -29.74 15.28 28.08
CA ASN A 139 -30.91 14.47 28.40
C ASN A 139 -31.30 14.62 29.85
N SER A 140 -30.33 14.58 30.78
CA SER A 140 -30.58 14.76 32.20
C SER A 140 -31.15 16.14 32.51
N ILE A 141 -30.61 17.22 31.92
CA ILE A 141 -31.10 18.58 32.06
C ILE A 141 -32.54 18.70 31.55
N GLN A 142 -32.82 18.12 30.36
CA GLN A 142 -34.17 18.13 29.77
C GLN A 142 -35.19 17.39 30.65
N ARG A 143 -34.80 16.24 31.24
CA ARG A 143 -35.64 15.49 32.15
C ARG A 143 -35.94 16.29 33.42
N ILE A 144 -34.93 16.90 34.05
CA ILE A 144 -35.08 17.70 35.27
C ILE A 144 -35.93 18.94 34.98
N LYS A 145 -35.71 19.65 33.87
CA LYS A 145 -36.48 20.82 33.45
C LYS A 145 -37.97 20.54 33.30
N LYS A 146 -38.34 19.32 32.89
CA LYS A 146 -39.76 18.91 32.80
C LYS A 146 -40.41 18.66 34.14
N SER A 147 -39.66 18.33 35.19
CA SER A 147 -40.19 17.92 36.47
C SER A 147 -39.97 18.95 37.60
N SER A 148 -38.93 19.79 37.52
CA SER A 148 -38.58 20.75 38.60
C SER A 148 -37.55 21.78 38.08
N GLU A 149 -37.16 22.72 38.96
CA GLU A 149 -36.02 23.62 38.75
C GLU A 149 -34.70 22.85 38.70
N ILE A 150 -33.80 23.29 37.85
CA ILE A 150 -32.45 22.70 37.71
C ILE A 150 -31.65 23.06 38.98
N LYS A 151 -31.25 22.05 39.75
CA LYS A 151 -30.38 22.16 40.92
C LYS A 151 -29.08 21.40 40.70
N PHE A 152 -27.98 21.95 41.20
CA PHE A 152 -26.70 21.27 41.19
C PHE A 152 -26.44 20.56 42.54
N PRO A 153 -25.80 19.37 42.55
CA PRO A 153 -25.32 18.60 41.38
C PRO A 153 -26.45 17.98 40.54
N ILE A 154 -26.23 17.87 39.21
CA ILE A 154 -27.18 17.24 38.30
C ILE A 154 -27.23 15.73 38.60
N SER A 155 -28.43 15.21 38.89
CA SER A 155 -28.61 13.76 39.06
C SER A 155 -28.83 13.08 37.73
N LEU A 156 -28.01 12.07 37.42
CA LEU A 156 -28.12 11.25 36.19
C LEU A 156 -28.95 10.02 36.49
N ASN A 157 -29.88 9.69 35.59
CA ASN A 157 -30.60 8.41 35.55
C ASN A 157 -30.06 7.54 34.43
N ILE A 158 -30.29 6.23 34.54
CA ILE A 158 -29.87 5.26 33.52
C ILE A 158 -30.46 5.59 32.15
N ASP A 159 -31.68 6.11 32.10
CA ASP A 159 -32.38 6.51 30.88
C ASP A 159 -31.80 7.76 30.19
N ASP A 160 -30.92 8.52 30.86
CA ASP A 160 -30.26 9.69 30.31
C ASP A 160 -29.03 9.36 29.51
N PHE A 161 -28.46 8.15 29.71
CA PHE A 161 -27.22 7.73 29.07
C PHE A 161 -27.42 7.43 27.59
N GLU A 162 -26.59 8.03 26.75
CA GLU A 162 -26.50 7.76 25.34
C GLU A 162 -25.06 7.40 24.96
N GLU A 163 -24.92 6.55 23.98
CA GLU A 163 -23.65 6.20 23.38
C GLU A 163 -23.64 6.48 21.88
N PHE A 164 -22.46 6.68 21.33
CA PHE A 164 -22.29 6.72 19.89
C PHE A 164 -22.49 5.33 19.31
N GLU A 165 -23.23 5.25 18.22
CA GLU A 165 -23.27 4.02 17.42
C GLU A 165 -21.92 3.76 16.79
N THR A 166 -21.53 2.50 16.73
CA THR A 166 -20.27 2.07 16.09
C THR A 166 -20.55 1.12 14.94
N ILE A 167 -19.73 1.20 13.92
CA ILE A 167 -19.74 0.24 12.80
C ILE A 167 -18.65 -0.79 13.05
N GLU A 168 -19.01 -2.04 12.91
CA GLU A 168 -18.05 -3.13 12.93
C GLU A 168 -17.31 -3.17 11.58
N GLU A 169 -16.01 -2.82 11.60
CA GLU A 169 -15.13 -3.06 10.47
C GLU A 169 -14.71 -4.53 10.45
N THR A 170 -15.08 -5.24 9.42
CA THR A 170 -14.53 -6.59 9.17
C THR A 170 -13.10 -6.47 8.69
N LYS A 171 -12.19 -7.13 9.37
CA LYS A 171 -10.82 -7.35 8.89
C LYS A 171 -10.85 -8.47 7.85
N VAL A 172 -10.25 -8.21 6.70
CA VAL A 172 -10.14 -9.19 5.63
C VAL A 172 -8.71 -9.71 5.58
N ALA A 173 -8.56 -11.03 5.38
CA ALA A 173 -7.30 -11.63 5.02
C ALA A 173 -7.24 -11.77 3.49
N VAL A 174 -6.31 -11.06 2.86
CA VAL A 174 -6.08 -11.09 1.41
C VAL A 174 -4.83 -11.88 1.12
N VAL A 175 -4.94 -12.92 0.31
CA VAL A 175 -3.80 -13.70 -0.16
C VAL A 175 -3.60 -13.49 -1.64
N TYR A 176 -2.49 -12.87 -2.01
CA TYR A 176 -2.08 -12.70 -3.40
C TYR A 176 -1.19 -13.84 -3.84
N CYS A 177 -1.62 -14.60 -4.84
CA CYS A 177 -0.83 -15.67 -5.43
C CYS A 177 -0.19 -15.19 -6.74
N ILE A 178 1.13 -15.26 -6.86
CA ILE A 178 1.87 -14.91 -8.06
C ILE A 178 2.51 -16.15 -8.69
N ASP A 179 2.23 -16.36 -9.97
CA ASP A 179 2.81 -17.44 -10.77
C ASP A 179 4.28 -17.12 -11.09
N LEU A 180 5.17 -18.00 -10.66
CA LEU A 180 6.62 -17.94 -10.91
C LEU A 180 7.09 -19.04 -11.86
N SER A 181 6.17 -19.73 -12.56
CA SER A 181 6.53 -20.77 -13.52
C SER A 181 7.40 -20.24 -14.65
N SER A 182 8.14 -21.12 -15.30
CA SER A 182 9.10 -20.75 -16.33
C SER A 182 8.46 -20.02 -17.54
N THR A 183 7.18 -20.25 -17.81
CA THR A 183 6.45 -19.61 -18.91
C THR A 183 6.18 -18.13 -18.67
N MET A 184 6.32 -17.65 -17.43
CA MET A 184 6.18 -16.24 -17.08
C MET A 184 7.34 -15.36 -17.59
N LYS A 185 8.45 -15.95 -18.05
CA LYS A 185 9.55 -15.23 -18.69
C LYS A 185 9.19 -14.67 -20.08
N TYR A 186 8.23 -15.26 -20.76
CA TYR A 186 7.88 -14.85 -22.13
C TYR A 186 7.26 -13.47 -22.17
N SER A 187 7.58 -12.74 -23.25
CA SER A 187 7.01 -11.40 -23.48
C SER A 187 5.50 -11.46 -23.67
N VAL A 188 4.86 -10.38 -23.32
CA VAL A 188 3.45 -10.14 -23.65
C VAL A 188 3.38 -9.74 -25.13
N SER A 189 2.49 -10.35 -25.89
CA SER A 189 2.40 -10.20 -27.37
C SER A 189 2.16 -8.77 -27.87
N SER A 190 1.90 -7.80 -27.02
CA SER A 190 1.58 -6.42 -27.36
C SER A 190 2.34 -5.35 -26.56
N GLY A 191 3.36 -5.72 -25.77
CA GLY A 191 4.01 -4.77 -24.88
C GLY A 191 5.49 -5.03 -24.64
N GLU A 192 6.16 -4.00 -24.15
CA GLU A 192 7.51 -4.11 -23.59
C GLU A 192 7.45 -4.84 -22.24
N GLY A 193 8.26 -5.87 -22.08
CA GLY A 193 8.46 -6.61 -20.83
C GLY A 193 7.91 -8.04 -20.84
N SER A 194 8.26 -8.77 -19.79
CA SER A 194 7.82 -10.15 -19.59
C SER A 194 6.51 -10.21 -18.79
N ARG A 195 5.83 -11.35 -18.84
CA ARG A 195 4.61 -11.60 -18.06
C ARG A 195 4.87 -11.43 -16.57
N ILE A 196 6.04 -11.90 -16.09
CA ILE A 196 6.39 -11.75 -14.67
C ILE A 196 6.61 -10.28 -14.26
N GLU A 197 7.18 -9.45 -15.15
CA GLU A 197 7.34 -8.02 -14.86
C GLU A 197 5.97 -7.32 -14.73
N ALA A 198 5.03 -7.64 -15.60
CA ALA A 198 3.67 -7.15 -15.54
C ALA A 198 2.95 -7.62 -14.26
N ALA A 199 3.08 -8.91 -13.91
CA ALA A 199 2.50 -9.48 -12.70
C ALA A 199 3.08 -8.84 -11.42
N LYS A 200 4.41 -8.68 -11.34
CA LYS A 200 5.07 -7.99 -10.21
C LYS A 200 4.60 -6.54 -10.08
N LYS A 201 4.49 -5.82 -11.19
CA LYS A 201 4.00 -4.44 -11.22
C LYS A 201 2.58 -4.35 -10.65
N ALA A 202 1.68 -5.22 -11.10
CA ALA A 202 0.30 -5.27 -10.64
C ALA A 202 0.22 -5.63 -9.14
N LEU A 203 0.93 -6.68 -8.73
CA LEU A 203 0.95 -7.13 -7.34
C LEU A 203 1.51 -6.06 -6.39
N TRP A 204 2.58 -5.39 -6.78
CA TRP A 204 3.15 -4.29 -6.00
C TRP A 204 2.17 -3.13 -5.83
N ALA A 205 1.50 -2.73 -6.92
CA ALA A 205 0.47 -1.70 -6.86
C ALA A 205 -0.70 -2.09 -5.95
N LEU A 206 -1.20 -3.33 -6.06
CA LEU A 206 -2.28 -3.87 -5.23
C LEU A 206 -1.89 -3.95 -3.74
N TYR A 207 -0.67 -4.37 -3.43
CA TYR A 207 -0.18 -4.38 -2.06
C TYR A 207 -0.17 -2.99 -1.44
N VAL A 208 0.36 -1.99 -2.17
CA VAL A 208 0.40 -0.60 -1.69
C VAL A 208 -1.01 -0.02 -1.58
N LEU A 209 -1.92 -0.35 -2.51
CA LEU A 209 -3.33 0.03 -2.44
C LEU A 209 -3.96 -0.47 -1.12
N ASN A 210 -3.84 -1.76 -0.85
CA ASN A 210 -4.43 -2.34 0.36
C ASN A 210 -3.84 -1.73 1.63
N LYS A 211 -2.51 -1.59 1.71
CA LYS A 211 -1.87 -0.98 2.88
C LYS A 211 -2.29 0.47 3.10
N LYS A 212 -2.61 1.20 2.03
CA LYS A 212 -3.00 2.60 2.10
C LYS A 212 -4.48 2.78 2.48
N PHE A 213 -5.37 1.98 1.92
CA PHE A 213 -6.82 2.14 2.06
C PHE A 213 -7.43 1.19 3.09
N PHE A 214 -6.80 0.05 3.35
CA PHE A 214 -7.27 -0.97 4.27
C PHE A 214 -6.15 -1.39 5.24
N PRO A 215 -5.68 -0.48 6.10
CA PRO A 215 -4.50 -0.72 6.97
C PRO A 215 -4.72 -1.85 7.98
N ASN A 216 -5.98 -2.14 8.32
CA ASN A 216 -6.37 -3.19 9.26
C ASN A 216 -6.40 -4.59 8.65
N ASP A 217 -6.39 -4.69 7.30
CA ASP A 217 -6.40 -5.97 6.61
C ASP A 217 -5.05 -6.68 6.71
N SER A 218 -5.12 -8.01 6.80
CA SER A 218 -3.96 -8.88 6.74
C SER A 218 -3.66 -9.24 5.29
N ILE A 219 -2.43 -8.99 4.83
CA ILE A 219 -2.05 -9.22 3.44
C ILE A 219 -0.90 -10.22 3.40
N TYR A 220 -1.10 -11.29 2.65
CA TYR A 220 -0.12 -12.34 2.43
C TYR A 220 0.21 -12.44 0.93
N VAL A 221 1.43 -12.82 0.62
CA VAL A 221 1.87 -13.06 -0.76
C VAL A 221 2.40 -14.48 -0.85
N VAL A 222 1.91 -15.21 -1.83
CA VAL A 222 2.33 -16.58 -2.13
C VAL A 222 2.90 -16.64 -3.54
N GLY A 223 4.17 -16.99 -3.65
CA GLY A 223 4.81 -17.32 -4.92
C GLY A 223 4.67 -18.81 -5.22
N PHE A 224 4.27 -19.18 -6.42
CA PHE A 224 4.11 -20.59 -6.78
C PHE A 224 4.64 -20.95 -8.18
N GLY A 225 5.07 -22.17 -8.28
CA GLY A 225 5.40 -22.88 -9.49
C GLY A 225 4.85 -24.30 -9.37
N SER A 226 5.70 -25.32 -9.37
CA SER A 226 5.30 -26.70 -8.98
C SER A 226 5.00 -26.78 -7.47
N LEU A 227 5.73 -26.01 -6.67
CA LEU A 227 5.55 -25.83 -5.23
C LEU A 227 5.15 -24.38 -4.96
N ALA A 228 4.67 -24.12 -3.75
CA ALA A 228 4.31 -22.80 -3.29
C ALA A 228 5.07 -22.43 -2.00
N SER A 229 5.38 -21.15 -1.85
CA SER A 229 5.99 -20.61 -0.63
C SER A 229 5.47 -19.21 -0.35
N GLU A 230 5.46 -18.84 0.93
CA GLU A 230 5.20 -17.47 1.32
C GLU A 230 6.36 -16.55 0.89
N VAL A 231 6.02 -15.34 0.48
CA VAL A 231 6.94 -14.31 -0.01
C VAL A 231 6.78 -13.07 0.85
N ASP A 232 7.89 -12.52 1.34
CA ASP A 232 7.86 -11.20 1.97
C ASP A 232 7.36 -10.18 0.93
N PRO A 233 6.33 -9.39 1.22
CA PRO A 233 5.81 -8.38 0.29
C PRO A 233 6.88 -7.39 -0.22
N TYR A 234 7.88 -7.08 0.59
CA TYR A 234 9.00 -6.23 0.16
C TYR A 234 9.92 -6.89 -0.87
N ASP A 235 9.81 -8.20 -1.04
CA ASP A 235 10.54 -8.96 -2.05
C ASP A 235 9.84 -9.03 -3.40
N ILE A 236 8.59 -8.56 -3.51
CA ILE A 236 7.83 -8.54 -4.78
C ILE A 236 8.64 -8.03 -5.97
N PRO A 237 9.37 -6.90 -5.89
CA PRO A 237 10.15 -6.41 -7.02
C PRO A 237 11.26 -7.38 -7.47
N TYR A 238 11.78 -8.17 -6.54
CA TYR A 238 12.94 -9.05 -6.76
C TYR A 238 12.57 -10.50 -7.09
N LEU A 239 11.28 -10.82 -7.18
CA LEU A 239 10.82 -12.15 -7.55
C LEU A 239 11.35 -12.54 -8.94
N LYS A 240 11.72 -13.80 -9.07
CA LYS A 240 12.23 -14.40 -10.31
C LYS A 240 11.38 -15.60 -10.67
N THR A 241 11.29 -15.87 -11.95
CA THR A 241 10.71 -17.11 -12.43
C THR A 241 11.66 -18.27 -12.19
N TYR A 242 11.11 -19.47 -12.02
CA TYR A 242 11.90 -20.68 -11.93
C TYR A 242 12.49 -21.05 -13.30
N ASP A 243 13.64 -21.73 -13.30
CA ASP A 243 14.27 -22.14 -14.53
C ASP A 243 13.52 -23.33 -15.16
N ALA A 244 13.42 -23.34 -16.51
CA ALA A 244 12.80 -24.43 -17.22
C ALA A 244 13.51 -25.78 -17.01
N ASN A 245 14.78 -25.75 -16.62
CA ASN A 245 15.56 -26.95 -16.30
C ASN A 245 15.33 -27.47 -14.87
N ASP A 246 14.60 -26.73 -14.06
CA ASP A 246 14.24 -27.17 -12.70
C ASP A 246 12.97 -28.05 -12.78
N ASN A 247 13.18 -29.37 -12.70
CA ASN A 247 12.10 -30.35 -12.81
C ASN A 247 11.05 -30.24 -11.69
N PHE A 248 11.35 -29.54 -10.60
CA PHE A 248 10.44 -29.43 -9.44
C PHE A 248 9.70 -28.10 -9.35
N LEU A 249 10.20 -27.05 -9.97
CA LEU A 249 9.69 -25.70 -9.73
C LEU A 249 9.09 -25.00 -10.95
N HIS A 250 9.34 -25.46 -12.17
CA HIS A 250 8.97 -24.74 -13.38
C HIS A 250 7.52 -24.88 -13.85
N TYR A 251 6.76 -25.86 -13.31
CA TYR A 251 5.34 -26.05 -13.65
C TYR A 251 4.45 -25.07 -12.91
N THR A 252 3.21 -24.96 -13.37
CA THR A 252 2.16 -24.15 -12.74
C THR A 252 1.21 -25.05 -11.94
N ASN A 253 1.32 -25.04 -10.61
CA ASN A 253 0.52 -25.85 -9.72
C ASN A 253 -0.36 -24.96 -8.82
N TYR A 254 -1.55 -24.61 -9.29
CA TYR A 254 -2.53 -23.83 -8.52
C TYR A 254 -2.94 -24.51 -7.22
N GLN A 255 -2.99 -25.84 -7.19
CA GLN A 255 -3.37 -26.58 -5.98
C GLN A 255 -2.35 -26.34 -4.85
N ALA A 256 -1.05 -26.26 -5.15
CA ALA A 256 -0.03 -25.94 -4.18
C ALA A 256 -0.23 -24.52 -3.62
N ALA A 257 -0.53 -23.55 -4.47
CA ALA A 257 -0.82 -22.17 -4.06
C ALA A 257 -2.05 -22.10 -3.14
N PHE A 258 -3.16 -22.71 -3.52
CA PHE A 258 -4.39 -22.69 -2.71
C PHE A 258 -4.26 -23.43 -1.38
N ARG A 259 -3.52 -24.53 -1.32
CA ARG A 259 -3.25 -25.23 -0.06
C ARG A 259 -2.45 -24.40 0.94
N LEU A 260 -1.58 -23.52 0.44
CA LEU A 260 -0.81 -22.64 1.32
C LEU A 260 -1.61 -21.39 1.71
N ALA A 261 -2.56 -20.97 0.87
CA ALA A 261 -3.39 -19.80 1.09
C ALA A 261 -4.56 -20.03 2.08
N LEU A 262 -4.99 -21.29 2.25
CA LEU A 262 -6.06 -21.72 3.17
C LEU A 262 -5.51 -22.14 4.54
#